data_5f86bfdfd61863c80fc336b4ea392712
#
_entry.id   5f86bfdfd61863c80fc336b4ea392712
#
_cell.length_a   1.000
_cell.length_b   1.000
_cell.length_c   1.000
_cell.angle_alpha   90.00
_cell.angle_beta   90.00
_cell.angle_gamma   90.00
#
_symmetry.space_group_name_H-M   'P 1'
#
loop_
_entity.id
_entity.type
_entity.pdbx_description
1 polymer ?
#
loop_
_entity_poly.entity_id
_entity_poly.type
_entity_poly.pdbx_seq_one_letter_code
_entity_poly.pdbx_strand_id
1 'polypeptide(L)'
;MAIVKATFDATWGDVVSEIRGAMLRLKQAQKSSKGAAAYSRYVNRPLGRPLAATAFAWGMTPSQVTVVSALCTLTGVALIALLAPTIWSSVLVAALRVLGYALDSADGQLARLTGTGSLAGEWLDHFFDSLKLATIHLAVLVCWFRYYDLDDLWLL
;
A
#
# COMPACT_ATOMS: atom_id res chain seq x y z
N MET A 1 -13.94 -3.85 -36.16
CA MET A 1 -13.95 -2.90 -35.03
C MET A 1 -15.07 -3.21 -33.99
N ALA A 2 -16.30 -3.55 -34.39
CA ALA A 2 -17.39 -3.87 -33.47
C ALA A 2 -17.16 -5.16 -32.64
N ILE A 3 -16.58 -6.20 -33.20
CA ILE A 3 -16.31 -7.49 -32.52
C ILE A 3 -15.26 -7.31 -31.40
N VAL A 4 -14.19 -6.55 -31.66
CA VAL A 4 -13.15 -6.27 -30.65
C VAL A 4 -13.71 -5.46 -29.49
N LYS A 5 -14.61 -4.51 -29.76
CA LYS A 5 -15.29 -3.73 -28.73
C LYS A 5 -16.22 -4.58 -27.88
N ALA A 6 -17.03 -5.47 -28.51
CA ALA A 6 -17.93 -6.36 -27.80
C ALA A 6 -17.19 -7.37 -26.91
N THR A 7 -16.05 -7.91 -27.38
CA THR A 7 -15.20 -8.81 -26.58
C THR A 7 -14.52 -8.07 -25.42
N PHE A 8 -14.07 -6.83 -25.65
CA PHE A 8 -13.49 -5.99 -24.61
C PHE A 8 -14.52 -5.62 -23.53
N ASP A 9 -15.74 -5.22 -23.94
CA ASP A 9 -16.83 -4.86 -23.03
C ASP A 9 -17.30 -6.07 -22.19
N ALA A 10 -17.35 -7.28 -22.77
CA ALA A 10 -17.65 -8.51 -22.04
C ALA A 10 -16.57 -8.82 -20.99
N THR A 11 -15.31 -8.71 -21.35
CA THR A 11 -14.17 -8.96 -20.43
C THR A 11 -14.17 -7.95 -19.27
N TRP A 12 -14.45 -6.67 -19.51
CA TRP A 12 -14.59 -5.66 -18.47
C TRP A 12 -15.78 -5.91 -17.55
N GLY A 13 -16.92 -6.34 -18.11
CA GLY A 13 -18.10 -6.71 -17.34
C GLY A 13 -17.80 -7.84 -16.35
N ASP A 14 -17.07 -8.86 -16.78
CA ASP A 14 -16.66 -9.99 -15.94
C ASP A 14 -15.71 -9.54 -14.82
N VAL A 15 -14.69 -8.75 -15.13
CA VAL A 15 -13.76 -8.21 -14.13
C VAL A 15 -14.47 -7.35 -13.09
N VAL A 16 -15.37 -6.47 -13.51
CA VAL A 16 -16.14 -5.62 -12.60
C VAL A 16 -17.07 -6.45 -11.70
N SER A 17 -17.70 -7.49 -12.24
CA SER A 17 -18.54 -8.40 -11.46
C SER A 17 -17.74 -9.17 -10.41
N GLU A 18 -16.54 -9.61 -10.76
CA GLU A 18 -15.61 -10.33 -9.88
C GLU A 18 -15.10 -9.41 -8.75
N ILE A 19 -14.69 -8.19 -9.07
CA ILE A 19 -14.31 -7.18 -8.07
C ILE A 19 -15.46 -6.92 -7.09
N ARG A 20 -16.69 -6.76 -7.60
CA ARG A 20 -17.87 -6.53 -6.75
C ARG A 20 -18.15 -7.72 -5.84
N GLY A 21 -18.07 -8.95 -6.37
CA GLY A 21 -18.21 -10.17 -5.59
C GLY A 21 -17.12 -10.32 -4.50
N ALA A 22 -15.88 -10.03 -4.86
CA ALA A 22 -14.77 -10.02 -3.90
C ALA A 22 -14.95 -8.97 -2.80
N MET A 23 -15.41 -7.77 -3.13
CA MET A 23 -15.72 -6.69 -2.17
C MET A 23 -16.79 -7.10 -1.14
N LEU A 24 -17.81 -7.82 -1.57
CA LEU A 24 -18.87 -8.33 -0.66
C LEU A 24 -18.30 -9.38 0.30
N ARG A 25 -17.52 -10.33 -0.21
CA ARG A 25 -16.84 -11.36 0.62
C ARG A 25 -15.87 -10.74 1.60
N LEU A 26 -15.09 -9.73 1.20
CA LEU A 26 -14.16 -9.01 2.06
C LEU A 26 -14.87 -8.25 3.20
N LYS A 27 -16.10 -7.78 3.03
CA LYS A 27 -16.88 -7.18 4.12
C LYS A 27 -17.14 -8.18 5.26
N GLN A 28 -17.36 -9.45 4.91
CA GLN A 28 -17.64 -10.51 5.89
C GLN A 28 -16.35 -11.07 6.52
N ALA A 29 -15.25 -11.10 5.78
CA ALA A 29 -13.96 -11.66 6.19
C ALA A 29 -13.04 -10.65 6.92
N GLN A 30 -13.58 -9.55 7.46
CA GLN A 30 -12.76 -8.56 8.16
C GLN A 30 -12.26 -9.09 9.50
N LYS A 31 -10.97 -8.87 9.77
CA LYS A 31 -10.37 -9.13 11.09
C LYS A 31 -11.05 -8.25 12.15
N SER A 32 -11.24 -8.78 13.35
CA SER A 32 -11.73 -8.01 14.48
C SER A 32 -11.00 -6.66 14.61
N SER A 33 -11.75 -5.60 14.85
CA SER A 33 -11.18 -4.25 15.04
C SER A 33 -10.77 -3.96 16.48
N LYS A 34 -10.92 -4.93 17.41
CA LYS A 34 -10.48 -4.77 18.80
C LYS A 34 -8.95 -4.62 18.82
N GLY A 35 -8.46 -3.51 19.40
CA GLY A 35 -7.03 -3.22 19.50
C GLY A 35 -6.36 -2.68 18.23
N ALA A 36 -7.08 -2.51 17.12
CA ALA A 36 -6.52 -1.90 15.92
C ALA A 36 -6.43 -0.38 16.06
N ALA A 37 -5.31 0.22 15.65
CA ALA A 37 -5.14 1.66 15.59
C ALA A 37 -6.25 2.32 14.75
N ALA A 38 -6.73 3.50 15.18
CA ALA A 38 -7.83 4.22 14.53
C ALA A 38 -7.55 4.44 13.01
N TYR A 39 -6.33 4.84 12.65
CA TYR A 39 -5.94 5.04 11.27
C TYR A 39 -6.06 3.74 10.44
N SER A 40 -5.61 2.61 10.96
CA SER A 40 -5.75 1.32 10.29
C SER A 40 -7.23 0.96 10.08
N ARG A 41 -8.07 1.21 11.09
CA ARG A 41 -9.50 0.87 11.04
C ARG A 41 -10.29 1.73 10.07
N TYR A 42 -10.05 3.05 10.06
CA TYR A 42 -10.89 4.02 9.34
C TYR A 42 -10.31 4.44 7.98
N VAL A 43 -9.01 4.25 7.75
CA VAL A 43 -8.33 4.65 6.53
C VAL A 43 -7.77 3.45 5.77
N ASN A 44 -6.80 2.72 6.34
CA ASN A 44 -6.10 1.68 5.60
C ASN A 44 -7.00 0.51 5.18
N ARG A 45 -7.85 0.00 6.09
CA ARG A 45 -8.73 -1.13 5.75
C ARG A 45 -9.79 -0.79 4.71
N PRO A 46 -10.50 0.37 4.78
CA PRO A 46 -11.41 0.80 3.73
C PRO A 46 -10.73 1.00 2.38
N LEU A 47 -9.54 1.62 2.34
CA LEU A 47 -8.77 1.81 1.11
C LEU A 47 -8.16 0.50 0.58
N GLY A 48 -7.71 -0.37 1.47
CA GLY A 48 -7.16 -1.68 1.10
C GLY A 48 -8.19 -2.64 0.50
N ARG A 49 -9.48 -2.47 0.84
CA ARG A 49 -10.53 -3.37 0.35
C ARG A 49 -10.69 -3.35 -1.17
N PRO A 50 -10.87 -2.21 -1.85
CA PRO A 50 -10.92 -2.17 -3.30
C PRO A 50 -9.62 -2.63 -3.94
N LEU A 51 -8.46 -2.32 -3.36
CA LEU A 51 -7.16 -2.78 -3.85
C LEU A 51 -7.03 -4.30 -3.76
N ALA A 52 -7.47 -4.91 -2.65
CA ALA A 52 -7.49 -6.37 -2.50
C ALA A 52 -8.45 -7.05 -3.50
N ALA A 53 -9.62 -6.44 -3.74
CA ALA A 53 -10.58 -6.95 -4.73
C ALA A 53 -10.03 -6.87 -6.16
N THR A 54 -9.34 -5.79 -6.50
CA THR A 54 -8.67 -5.62 -7.80
C THR A 54 -7.51 -6.62 -7.95
N ALA A 55 -6.68 -6.77 -6.93
CA ALA A 55 -5.59 -7.75 -6.92
C ALA A 55 -6.12 -9.19 -7.08
N PHE A 56 -7.26 -9.50 -6.44
CA PHE A 56 -7.95 -10.78 -6.61
C PHE A 56 -8.38 -11.02 -8.07
N ALA A 57 -9.05 -10.04 -8.70
CA ALA A 57 -9.51 -10.13 -10.08
C ALA A 57 -8.34 -10.25 -11.09
N TRP A 58 -7.16 -9.73 -10.73
CA TRP A 58 -5.92 -9.88 -11.52
C TRP A 58 -5.13 -11.15 -11.21
N GLY A 59 -5.62 -12.01 -10.33
CA GLY A 59 -4.96 -13.25 -9.95
C GLY A 59 -3.65 -13.06 -9.20
N MET A 60 -3.46 -11.90 -8.56
CA MET A 60 -2.26 -11.62 -7.77
C MET A 60 -2.24 -12.44 -6.48
N THR A 61 -1.05 -12.86 -6.07
CA THR A 61 -0.83 -13.47 -4.76
C THR A 61 -0.66 -12.40 -3.66
N PRO A 62 -0.98 -12.71 -2.40
CA PRO A 62 -0.73 -11.79 -1.28
C PRO A 62 0.71 -11.27 -1.24
N SER A 63 1.71 -12.16 -1.39
CA SER A 63 3.13 -11.77 -1.39
C SER A 63 3.50 -10.82 -2.53
N GLN A 64 2.88 -10.93 -3.70
CA GLN A 64 3.08 -9.95 -4.78
C GLN A 64 2.55 -8.58 -4.39
N VAL A 65 1.39 -8.52 -3.73
CA VAL A 65 0.82 -7.26 -3.22
C VAL A 65 1.71 -6.65 -2.13
N THR A 66 2.26 -7.48 -1.22
CA THR A 66 3.26 -7.04 -0.22
C THR A 66 4.48 -6.41 -0.88
N VAL A 67 5.03 -7.02 -1.93
CA VAL A 67 6.18 -6.47 -2.68
C VAL A 67 5.83 -5.13 -3.33
N VAL A 68 4.67 -5.03 -3.98
CA VAL A 68 4.22 -3.76 -4.60
C VAL A 68 4.02 -2.67 -3.54
N SER A 69 3.43 -3.00 -2.39
CA SER A 69 3.32 -2.12 -1.21
C SER A 69 4.68 -1.61 -0.76
N ALA A 70 5.64 -2.53 -0.61
CA ALA A 70 7.00 -2.19 -0.20
C ALA A 70 7.69 -1.26 -1.21
N LEU A 71 7.57 -1.53 -2.50
CA LEU A 71 8.13 -0.67 -3.56
C LEU A 71 7.53 0.74 -3.51
N CYS A 72 6.21 0.89 -3.40
CA CYS A 72 5.56 2.19 -3.26
C CYS A 72 6.08 2.95 -2.03
N THR A 73 6.12 2.28 -0.89
CA THR A 73 6.53 2.89 0.37
C THR A 73 8.00 3.28 0.37
N LEU A 74 8.89 2.38 -0.08
CA LEU A 74 10.34 2.64 -0.13
C LEU A 74 10.70 3.69 -1.18
N THR A 75 9.97 3.74 -2.31
CA THR A 75 10.10 4.85 -3.27
C THR A 75 9.75 6.18 -2.60
N GLY A 76 8.64 6.25 -1.87
CA GLY A 76 8.29 7.45 -1.10
C GLY A 76 9.37 7.84 -0.08
N VAL A 77 9.95 6.86 0.61
CA VAL A 77 11.08 7.08 1.54
C VAL A 77 12.32 7.59 0.81
N ALA A 78 12.68 7.00 -0.33
CA ALA A 78 13.83 7.45 -1.12
C ALA A 78 13.65 8.89 -1.61
N LEU A 79 12.44 9.27 -2.03
CA LEU A 79 12.14 10.63 -2.47
C LEU A 79 12.27 11.67 -1.33
N ILE A 80 12.02 11.29 -0.07
CA ILE A 80 12.30 12.18 1.09
C ILE A 80 13.79 12.54 1.13
N ALA A 81 14.67 11.56 0.93
CA ALA A 81 16.12 11.78 0.99
C ALA A 81 16.68 12.52 -0.24
N LEU A 82 16.05 12.34 -1.42
CA LEU A 82 16.61 12.76 -2.70
C LEU A 82 16.04 14.07 -3.22
N LEU A 83 14.79 14.41 -2.93
CA LEU A 83 14.13 15.62 -3.44
C LEU A 83 14.16 16.74 -2.42
N ALA A 84 14.32 17.98 -2.93
CA ALA A 84 14.13 19.17 -2.10
C ALA A 84 12.70 19.19 -1.50
N PRO A 85 12.55 19.60 -0.23
CA PRO A 85 11.26 19.64 0.46
C PRO A 85 10.40 20.80 -0.06
N THR A 86 9.63 20.52 -1.09
CA THR A 86 8.63 21.42 -1.70
C THR A 86 7.23 20.88 -1.46
N ILE A 87 6.20 21.71 -1.68
CA ILE A 87 4.80 21.24 -1.59
C ILE A 87 4.56 20.05 -2.54
N TRP A 88 5.07 20.11 -3.77
CA TRP A 88 4.85 19.04 -4.76
C TRP A 88 5.56 17.74 -4.39
N SER A 89 6.81 17.81 -3.94
CA SER A 89 7.53 16.62 -3.46
C SER A 89 6.86 16.02 -2.23
N SER A 90 6.38 16.85 -1.30
CA SER A 90 5.68 16.40 -0.10
C SER A 90 4.35 15.72 -0.42
N VAL A 91 3.55 16.27 -1.35
CA VAL A 91 2.30 15.66 -1.81
C VAL A 91 2.57 14.31 -2.50
N LEU A 92 3.59 14.23 -3.37
CA LEU A 92 3.96 12.98 -4.03
C LEU A 92 4.38 11.90 -3.01
N VAL A 93 5.25 12.27 -2.07
CA VAL A 93 5.69 11.36 -0.98
C VAL A 93 4.50 10.90 -0.15
N ALA A 94 3.61 11.81 0.24
CA ALA A 94 2.42 11.48 1.02
C ALA A 94 1.50 10.52 0.25
N ALA A 95 1.27 10.75 -1.04
CA ALA A 95 0.46 9.88 -1.90
C ALA A 95 1.05 8.47 -2.00
N LEU A 96 2.36 8.34 -2.24
CA LEU A 96 3.06 7.05 -2.30
C LEU A 96 2.99 6.31 -0.96
N ARG A 97 3.14 7.04 0.15
CA ARG A 97 3.04 6.46 1.50
C ARG A 97 1.64 5.95 1.81
N VAL A 98 0.62 6.76 1.52
CA VAL A 98 -0.79 6.35 1.73
C VAL A 98 -1.14 5.15 0.86
N LEU A 99 -0.75 5.15 -0.42
CA LEU A 99 -0.95 4.03 -1.33
C LEU A 99 -0.23 2.77 -0.84
N GLY A 100 1.03 2.89 -0.44
CA GLY A 100 1.81 1.78 0.11
C GLY A 100 1.14 1.16 1.34
N TYR A 101 0.72 1.97 2.33
CA TYR A 101 -0.01 1.45 3.50
C TYR A 101 -1.38 0.85 3.17
N ALA A 102 -2.07 1.38 2.15
CA ALA A 102 -3.34 0.80 1.70
C ALA A 102 -3.12 -0.57 1.02
N LEU A 103 -2.07 -0.73 0.21
CA LEU A 103 -1.66 -2.00 -0.39
C LEU A 103 -1.22 -3.02 0.67
N ASP A 104 -0.51 -2.61 1.69
CA ASP A 104 -0.14 -3.40 2.85
C ASP A 104 -1.38 -3.98 3.57
N SER A 105 -2.39 -3.13 3.78
CA SER A 105 -3.67 -3.60 4.29
C SER A 105 -4.40 -4.53 3.29
N ALA A 106 -4.16 -4.39 2.00
CA ALA A 106 -4.81 -5.17 0.95
C ALA A 106 -4.26 -6.60 0.88
N ASP A 107 -2.95 -6.84 1.09
CA ASP A 107 -2.36 -8.17 1.03
C ASP A 107 -2.92 -9.11 2.11
N GLY A 108 -3.03 -8.65 3.35
CA GLY A 108 -3.67 -9.41 4.42
C GLY A 108 -5.17 -9.62 4.20
N GLN A 109 -5.86 -8.70 3.51
CA GLN A 109 -7.24 -8.88 3.11
C GLN A 109 -7.36 -9.92 1.98
N LEU A 110 -6.45 -9.87 1.01
CA LEU A 110 -6.37 -10.84 -0.09
C LEU A 110 -6.04 -12.25 0.44
N ALA A 111 -5.07 -12.37 1.37
CA ALA A 111 -4.73 -13.64 2.00
C ALA A 111 -5.94 -14.30 2.69
N ARG A 112 -6.76 -13.52 3.38
CA ARG A 112 -7.99 -14.00 4.01
C ARG A 112 -9.08 -14.37 2.98
N LEU A 113 -9.20 -13.59 1.90
CA LEU A 113 -10.18 -13.84 0.85
C LEU A 113 -9.90 -15.16 0.12
N THR A 114 -8.61 -15.44 -0.14
CA THR A 114 -8.15 -16.60 -0.91
C THR A 114 -7.84 -17.82 -0.05
N GLY A 115 -7.71 -17.64 1.26
CA GLY A 115 -7.26 -18.70 2.18
C GLY A 115 -5.79 -19.12 1.97
N THR A 116 -4.98 -18.28 1.30
CA THR A 116 -3.58 -18.58 0.94
C THR A 116 -2.55 -17.93 1.86
N GLY A 117 -2.94 -17.55 3.08
CA GLY A 117 -2.01 -17.07 4.10
C GLY A 117 -0.92 -18.10 4.37
N SER A 118 0.36 -17.67 4.40
CA SER A 118 1.50 -18.52 4.66
C SER A 118 2.47 -17.88 5.65
N LEU A 119 3.20 -18.70 6.41
CA LEU A 119 4.26 -18.23 7.32
C LEU A 119 5.33 -17.42 6.58
N ALA A 120 5.67 -17.80 5.35
CA ALA A 120 6.62 -17.07 4.52
C ALA A 120 6.09 -15.70 4.12
N GLY A 121 4.79 -15.58 3.80
CA GLY A 121 4.14 -14.30 3.50
C GLY A 121 4.09 -13.39 4.72
N GLU A 122 3.75 -13.92 5.89
CA GLU A 122 3.74 -13.18 7.16
C GLU A 122 5.15 -12.69 7.54
N TRP A 123 6.17 -13.55 7.35
CA TRP A 123 7.56 -13.16 7.57
C TRP A 123 7.99 -12.02 6.62
N LEU A 124 7.61 -12.13 5.34
CA LEU A 124 7.92 -11.11 4.33
C LEU A 124 7.29 -9.76 4.69
N ASP A 125 6.05 -9.75 5.15
CA ASP A 125 5.33 -8.56 5.61
C ASP A 125 6.07 -7.90 6.78
N HIS A 126 6.38 -8.64 7.83
CA HIS A 126 7.15 -8.14 8.97
C HIS A 126 8.54 -7.64 8.61
N PHE A 127 9.21 -8.31 7.67
CA PHE A 127 10.52 -7.87 7.16
C PHE A 127 10.41 -6.49 6.49
N PHE A 128 9.45 -6.31 5.58
CA PHE A 128 9.27 -5.03 4.91
C PHE A 128 8.80 -3.93 5.87
N ASP A 129 7.96 -4.23 6.84
CA ASP A 129 7.53 -3.27 7.85
C ASP A 129 8.69 -2.76 8.69
N SER A 130 9.59 -3.64 9.11
CA SER A 130 10.81 -3.27 9.82
C SER A 130 11.73 -2.40 8.94
N LEU A 131 11.88 -2.76 7.67
CA LEU A 131 12.68 -2.01 6.71
C LEU A 131 12.08 -0.60 6.46
N LYS A 132 10.77 -0.49 6.27
CA LYS A 132 10.05 0.78 6.12
C LYS A 132 10.28 1.70 7.33
N LEU A 133 10.22 1.15 8.54
CA LEU A 133 10.42 1.90 9.78
C LEU A 133 11.86 2.39 9.93
N ALA A 134 12.85 1.54 9.69
CA ALA A 134 14.25 1.90 9.80
C ALA A 134 14.67 2.96 8.76
N THR A 135 14.24 2.76 7.50
CA THR A 135 14.67 3.62 6.38
C THR A 135 14.04 5.01 6.40
N ILE A 136 12.84 5.19 6.96
CA ILE A 136 12.22 6.52 7.02
C ILE A 136 13.01 7.49 7.89
N HIS A 137 13.50 7.05 9.06
CA HIS A 137 14.29 7.90 9.95
C HIS A 137 15.61 8.30 9.30
N LEU A 138 16.26 7.36 8.60
CA LEU A 138 17.46 7.62 7.83
C LEU A 138 17.21 8.62 6.69
N ALA A 139 16.09 8.46 5.96
CA ALA A 139 15.75 9.37 4.87
C ALA A 139 15.49 10.80 5.36
N VAL A 140 14.81 10.96 6.50
CA VAL A 140 14.60 12.27 7.13
C VAL A 140 15.93 12.89 7.55
N LEU A 141 16.83 12.11 8.17
CA LEU A 141 18.16 12.58 8.55
C LEU A 141 18.94 13.06 7.33
N VAL A 142 18.96 12.27 6.23
CA VAL A 142 19.63 12.66 4.98
C VAL A 142 19.01 13.93 4.38
N CYS A 143 17.68 14.06 4.41
CA CYS A 143 16.98 15.26 3.96
C CYS A 143 17.43 16.50 4.75
N TRP A 144 17.52 16.40 6.06
CA TRP A 144 17.99 17.49 6.92
C TRP A 144 19.41 17.91 6.57
N PHE A 145 20.35 16.96 6.49
CA PHE A 145 21.73 17.26 6.13
C PHE A 145 21.91 17.87 4.74
N ARG A 146 20.98 17.61 3.82
CA ARG A 146 21.08 18.09 2.43
C ARG A 146 20.44 19.45 2.20
N TYR A 147 19.38 19.78 2.94
CA TYR A 147 18.51 20.91 2.58
C TYR A 147 18.32 21.92 3.68
N TYR A 148 18.82 21.68 4.90
CA TYR A 148 18.72 22.60 6.02
C TYR A 148 20.12 22.89 6.57
N ASP A 149 20.41 24.18 6.83
CA ASP A 149 21.63 24.60 7.52
C ASP A 149 21.55 24.16 8.99
N LEU A 150 22.49 23.33 9.42
CA LEU A 150 22.53 22.82 10.79
C LEU A 150 23.14 23.82 11.76
N ASP A 151 23.80 24.88 11.27
CA ASP A 151 24.44 25.90 12.11
C ASP A 151 23.43 26.69 12.94
N ASP A 152 22.18 26.82 12.49
CA ASP A 152 21.10 27.47 13.24
C ASP A 152 20.42 26.55 14.29
N LEU A 153 20.69 25.25 14.27
CA LEU A 153 20.09 24.28 15.21
C LEU A 153 20.74 24.27 16.60
N TRP A 154 21.93 24.86 16.75
CA TRP A 154 22.63 24.97 18.04
C TRP A 154 22.07 26.09 18.95
N LEU A 155 21.07 26.83 18.45
CA LEU A 155 20.41 27.91 19.18
C LEU A 155 19.05 27.50 19.81
N LEU A 156 18.65 26.26 19.65
CA LEU A 156 17.45 25.65 20.26
C LEU A 156 17.84 24.63 21.34
#